data_f46f63a40394740b52d4a7809d187546
#
_entry.id   f46f63a40394740b52d4a7809d187546
#
_cell.length_a   1.000
_cell.length_b   1.000
_cell.length_c   1.000
_cell.angle_alpha   90.00
_cell.angle_beta   90.00
_cell.angle_gamma   90.00
#
_symmetry.space_group_name_H-M   'P 1'
#
loop_
_entity.id
_entity.type
_entity.pdbx_description
1 polymer ?
#
loop_
_entity_poly.entity_id
_entity_poly.type
_entity_poly.pdbx_seq_one_letter_code
_entity_poly.pdbx_strand_id
1 'polypeptide(L)'
;MSESMGDETPISENQTVTQLIVFPAEQLLKPGDKLELSVHAFNALGQRLDDPSDVTFSVEGAGTIEGTTFTAPTDAAHTGSVITAKVGEATGSTRLRIVPDLPWKFTFDDLKDPPLSWVGARYRHVIKEIDGSPALTKITTIPKGARSRAWMGHSDLKEYTISADARGSRMSDKLPDIGLTGHGYVLDLMGESQQVQIRTWSAQLRIKRGNEGSTVPFEWKEDTWYRMKFRVDIESEPPAAVAVLRGKVWPRDEPEPKEWTVTARDESPNLASSPGLYGNAKDAELYLDNVEVAANPAD
;
A
#
# COMPACT_ATOMS: atom_id res chain seq x y z
N MET A 1 -23.63 23.77 -30.62
CA MET A 1 -24.69 22.78 -30.46
C MET A 1 -24.00 21.48 -30.11
N SER A 2 -23.99 21.16 -28.83
CA SER A 2 -23.46 19.90 -28.29
C SER A 2 -24.66 18.97 -28.15
N GLU A 3 -24.82 18.03 -29.06
CA GLU A 3 -25.77 16.95 -28.88
C GLU A 3 -25.27 16.06 -27.76
N SER A 4 -26.00 16.03 -26.65
CA SER A 4 -25.83 15.04 -25.60
C SER A 4 -26.29 13.69 -26.19
N MET A 5 -25.35 12.85 -26.55
CA MET A 5 -25.64 11.45 -26.81
C MET A 5 -25.84 10.74 -25.47
N GLY A 6 -26.98 10.98 -24.86
CA GLY A 6 -27.57 10.07 -23.91
C GLY A 6 -28.29 8.99 -24.71
N ASP A 7 -27.62 7.91 -25.01
CA ASP A 7 -28.27 6.72 -25.51
C ASP A 7 -29.09 6.10 -24.37
N GLU A 8 -30.31 6.60 -24.18
CA GLU A 8 -31.28 5.99 -23.28
C GLU A 8 -31.79 4.70 -23.96
N THR A 9 -30.94 3.69 -23.99
CA THR A 9 -31.41 2.35 -24.35
C THR A 9 -32.50 1.99 -23.36
N PRO A 10 -33.75 1.73 -23.81
CA PRO A 10 -34.84 1.40 -22.89
C PRO A 10 -34.39 0.24 -21.99
N ILE A 11 -34.69 0.32 -20.71
CA ILE A 11 -34.50 -0.81 -19.78
C ILE A 11 -35.23 -1.99 -20.43
N SER A 12 -34.51 -3.08 -20.70
CA SER A 12 -35.12 -4.26 -21.31
C SER A 12 -36.25 -4.75 -20.41
N GLU A 13 -37.26 -5.41 -20.97
CA GLU A 13 -38.33 -6.06 -20.20
C GLU A 13 -37.78 -7.12 -19.23
N ASN A 14 -36.50 -7.49 -19.38
CA ASN A 14 -35.82 -8.43 -18.50
C ASN A 14 -35.40 -7.74 -17.19
N GLN A 15 -36.20 -7.92 -16.15
CA GLN A 15 -35.98 -7.46 -14.78
C GLN A 15 -35.22 -8.48 -13.93
N THR A 16 -34.68 -9.56 -14.53
CA THR A 16 -33.93 -10.59 -13.80
C THR A 16 -32.58 -10.04 -13.35
N VAL A 17 -32.35 -10.05 -12.04
CA VAL A 17 -31.05 -9.67 -11.45
C VAL A 17 -30.02 -10.75 -11.78
N THR A 18 -28.92 -10.37 -12.44
CA THR A 18 -27.82 -11.26 -12.82
C THR A 18 -26.49 -10.85 -12.21
N GLN A 19 -26.36 -9.59 -11.79
CA GLN A 19 -25.15 -9.04 -11.18
C GLN A 19 -25.50 -8.08 -10.06
N LEU A 20 -24.72 -8.13 -9.00
CA LEU A 20 -24.77 -7.17 -7.90
C LEU A 20 -23.45 -6.39 -7.80
N ILE A 21 -23.54 -5.12 -7.45
CA ILE A 21 -22.39 -4.30 -7.05
C ILE A 21 -22.64 -3.80 -5.63
N VAL A 22 -21.66 -4.08 -4.76
CA VAL A 22 -21.72 -3.64 -3.35
C VAL A 22 -20.86 -2.38 -3.20
N PHE A 23 -21.41 -1.36 -2.55
CA PHE A 23 -20.71 -0.10 -2.25
C PHE A 23 -20.52 0.09 -0.75
N PRO A 24 -19.36 0.68 -0.38
CA PRO A 24 -18.20 0.96 -1.23
C PRO A 24 -17.53 -0.34 -1.72
N ALA A 25 -16.92 -0.33 -2.91
CA ALA A 25 -16.27 -1.51 -3.49
C ALA A 25 -15.02 -1.96 -2.71
N GLU A 26 -14.29 -1.00 -2.13
CA GLU A 26 -13.20 -1.21 -1.16
C GLU A 26 -13.19 -0.05 -0.16
N GLN A 27 -12.88 -0.34 1.11
CA GLN A 27 -12.76 0.68 2.15
C GLN A 27 -11.69 0.27 3.17
N LEU A 28 -10.93 1.28 3.65
CA LEU A 28 -10.10 1.15 4.84
C LEU A 28 -10.90 1.61 6.05
N LEU A 29 -10.86 0.82 7.11
CA LEU A 29 -11.55 1.06 8.37
C LEU A 29 -10.53 1.01 9.52
N LYS A 30 -10.81 1.71 10.59
CA LYS A 30 -10.16 1.51 11.89
C LYS A 30 -10.87 0.41 12.69
N PRO A 31 -10.20 -0.18 13.68
CA PRO A 31 -10.87 -1.06 14.64
C PRO A 31 -12.06 -0.34 15.29
N GLY A 32 -13.22 -1.02 15.33
CA GLY A 32 -14.47 -0.49 15.87
C GLY A 32 -15.32 0.36 14.93
N ASP A 33 -14.81 0.70 13.74
CA ASP A 33 -15.59 1.46 12.76
C ASP A 33 -16.83 0.69 12.31
N LYS A 34 -17.87 1.46 11.98
CA LYS A 34 -19.10 0.97 11.35
C LYS A 34 -19.21 1.53 9.94
N LEU A 35 -19.66 0.70 9.02
CA LEU A 35 -19.82 1.06 7.61
C LEU A 35 -21.16 0.57 7.09
N GLU A 36 -21.96 1.49 6.56
CA GLU A 36 -23.17 1.16 5.82
C GLU A 36 -22.81 0.70 4.40
N LEU A 37 -23.39 -0.42 4.00
CA LEU A 37 -23.25 -0.97 2.65
C LEU A 37 -24.53 -0.73 1.85
N SER A 38 -24.39 -0.45 0.57
CA SER A 38 -25.50 -0.46 -0.37
C SER A 38 -25.27 -1.47 -1.50
N VAL A 39 -26.35 -2.00 -2.06
CA VAL A 39 -26.28 -2.99 -3.13
C VAL A 39 -27.10 -2.50 -4.32
N HIS A 40 -26.47 -2.47 -5.48
CA HIS A 40 -27.13 -2.15 -6.74
C HIS A 40 -27.23 -3.39 -7.63
N ALA A 41 -28.40 -3.60 -8.20
CA ALA A 41 -28.70 -4.73 -9.05
C ALA A 41 -28.63 -4.36 -10.54
N PHE A 42 -28.19 -5.32 -11.35
CA PHE A 42 -28.10 -5.17 -12.80
C PHE A 42 -28.63 -6.43 -13.50
N ASN A 43 -29.21 -6.25 -14.68
CA ASN A 43 -29.60 -7.36 -15.55
C ASN A 43 -28.43 -7.86 -16.41
N ALA A 44 -28.68 -8.86 -17.25
CA ALA A 44 -27.67 -9.46 -18.13
C ALA A 44 -27.09 -8.49 -19.20
N LEU A 45 -27.76 -7.37 -19.46
CA LEU A 45 -27.28 -6.32 -20.35
C LEU A 45 -26.48 -5.24 -19.63
N GLY A 46 -26.28 -5.36 -18.29
CA GLY A 46 -25.60 -4.36 -17.46
C GLY A 46 -26.45 -3.12 -17.17
N GLN A 47 -27.76 -3.17 -17.45
CA GLN A 47 -28.68 -2.09 -17.13
C GLN A 47 -29.03 -2.16 -15.63
N ARG A 48 -29.00 -1.01 -14.94
CA ARG A 48 -29.37 -0.91 -13.54
C ARG A 48 -30.85 -1.16 -13.35
N LEU A 49 -31.17 -2.01 -12.38
CA LEU A 49 -32.51 -2.30 -11.92
C LEU A 49 -32.78 -1.54 -10.61
N ASP A 50 -34.01 -1.64 -10.10
CA ASP A 50 -34.33 -1.15 -8.76
C ASP A 50 -33.48 -1.88 -7.71
N ASP A 51 -33.13 -1.16 -6.64
CA ASP A 51 -32.30 -1.73 -5.57
C ASP A 51 -33.09 -2.86 -4.86
N PRO A 52 -32.46 -4.04 -4.70
CA PRO A 52 -33.16 -5.20 -4.15
C PRO A 52 -33.42 -5.05 -2.66
N SER A 53 -34.59 -5.51 -2.21
CA SER A 53 -35.00 -5.47 -0.79
C SER A 53 -34.66 -6.74 -0.01
N ASP A 54 -34.36 -7.86 -0.73
CA ASP A 54 -34.18 -9.20 -0.16
C ASP A 54 -32.70 -9.64 -0.18
N VAL A 55 -31.78 -8.69 0.03
CA VAL A 55 -30.35 -8.93 0.07
C VAL A 55 -29.95 -9.73 1.31
N THR A 56 -29.22 -10.81 1.11
CA THR A 56 -28.55 -11.51 2.21
C THR A 56 -27.04 -11.26 2.14
N PHE A 57 -26.41 -11.07 3.31
CA PHE A 57 -24.98 -10.83 3.41
C PHE A 57 -24.26 -11.98 4.12
N SER A 58 -23.03 -12.26 3.70
CA SER A 58 -22.09 -13.10 4.42
C SER A 58 -20.74 -12.39 4.57
N VAL A 59 -20.04 -12.68 5.68
CA VAL A 59 -18.72 -12.12 6.00
C VAL A 59 -17.71 -13.26 6.01
N GLU A 60 -16.66 -13.12 5.23
CA GLU A 60 -15.44 -13.92 5.31
C GLU A 60 -14.32 -13.05 5.86
N GLY A 61 -13.72 -13.46 6.99
CA GLY A 61 -12.70 -12.69 7.70
C GLY A 61 -13.22 -12.07 9.00
N ALA A 62 -12.69 -10.93 9.41
CA ALA A 62 -12.95 -10.31 10.70
C ALA A 62 -14.16 -9.35 10.64
N GLY A 63 -14.89 -9.23 11.76
CA GLY A 63 -16.04 -8.33 11.89
C GLY A 63 -17.38 -9.02 11.71
N THR A 64 -18.45 -8.23 11.83
CA THR A 64 -19.84 -8.71 11.76
C THR A 64 -20.67 -7.78 10.88
N ILE A 65 -21.76 -8.32 10.35
CA ILE A 65 -22.75 -7.53 9.62
C ILE A 65 -24.14 -7.73 10.22
N GLU A 66 -24.85 -6.64 10.42
CA GLU A 66 -26.24 -6.63 10.88
C GLU A 66 -27.05 -5.72 9.94
N GLY A 67 -28.01 -6.32 9.24
CA GLY A 67 -28.67 -5.64 8.14
C GLY A 67 -27.68 -5.25 7.06
N THR A 68 -27.53 -3.95 6.81
CA THR A 68 -26.56 -3.36 5.87
C THR A 68 -25.32 -2.80 6.54
N THR A 69 -25.26 -2.82 7.90
CA THR A 69 -24.17 -2.24 8.66
C THR A 69 -23.10 -3.26 8.98
N PHE A 70 -21.90 -3.08 8.43
CA PHE A 70 -20.70 -3.82 8.85
C PHE A 70 -20.06 -3.15 10.07
N THR A 71 -19.61 -3.95 11.04
CA THR A 71 -18.86 -3.48 12.23
C THR A 71 -17.50 -4.17 12.28
N ALA A 72 -16.42 -3.38 12.25
CA ALA A 72 -15.05 -3.87 12.43
C ALA A 72 -14.80 -4.28 13.89
N PRO A 73 -14.00 -5.34 14.17
CA PRO A 73 -13.61 -5.68 15.54
C PRO A 73 -12.86 -4.53 16.22
N THR A 74 -13.05 -4.35 17.51
CA THR A 74 -12.44 -3.25 18.29
C THR A 74 -10.96 -3.46 18.62
N ASP A 75 -10.49 -4.71 18.61
CA ASP A 75 -9.14 -5.14 18.94
C ASP A 75 -8.38 -5.74 17.74
N ALA A 76 -8.83 -5.44 16.52
CA ALA A 76 -8.24 -6.00 15.32
C ALA A 76 -6.81 -5.52 15.09
N ALA A 77 -5.91 -6.46 14.84
CA ALA A 77 -4.65 -6.20 14.13
C ALA A 77 -4.92 -5.91 12.64
N HIS A 78 -3.87 -5.71 11.85
CA HIS A 78 -3.99 -5.61 10.39
C HIS A 78 -4.72 -6.83 9.83
N THR A 79 -5.94 -6.66 9.35
CA THR A 79 -6.75 -7.72 8.79
C THR A 79 -7.67 -7.20 7.68
N GLY A 80 -8.51 -8.05 7.16
CA GLY A 80 -9.49 -7.67 6.16
C GLY A 80 -10.65 -8.64 6.12
N SER A 81 -11.71 -8.22 5.45
CA SER A 81 -12.94 -8.98 5.27
C SER A 81 -13.44 -8.86 3.86
N VAL A 82 -14.02 -9.93 3.36
CA VAL A 82 -14.80 -9.93 2.13
C VAL A 82 -16.26 -10.07 2.51
N ILE A 83 -17.07 -9.08 2.13
CA ILE A 83 -18.51 -9.11 2.33
C ILE A 83 -19.15 -9.49 1.01
N THR A 84 -19.93 -10.55 0.99
CA THR A 84 -20.67 -10.97 -0.19
C THR A 84 -22.16 -10.73 0.01
N ALA A 85 -22.77 -9.97 -0.88
CA ALA A 85 -24.21 -9.80 -1.00
C ALA A 85 -24.78 -10.83 -1.98
N LYS A 86 -25.96 -11.37 -1.71
CA LYS A 86 -26.64 -12.33 -2.58
C LYS A 86 -28.13 -12.00 -2.70
N VAL A 87 -28.65 -12.09 -3.93
CA VAL A 87 -30.07 -12.01 -4.28
C VAL A 87 -30.36 -13.11 -5.32
N GLY A 88 -31.16 -14.11 -4.96
CA GLY A 88 -31.33 -15.28 -5.79
C GLY A 88 -29.98 -15.98 -6.08
N GLU A 89 -29.61 -16.08 -7.36
CA GLU A 89 -28.31 -16.63 -7.78
C GLU A 89 -27.25 -15.52 -8.03
N ALA A 90 -27.66 -14.25 -8.07
CA ALA A 90 -26.73 -13.13 -8.29
C ALA A 90 -25.95 -12.83 -7.03
N THR A 91 -24.65 -12.55 -7.18
CA THR A 91 -23.75 -12.18 -6.09
C THR A 91 -22.93 -10.95 -6.45
N GLY A 92 -22.52 -10.20 -5.42
CA GLY A 92 -21.56 -9.12 -5.51
C GLY A 92 -20.76 -9.04 -4.22
N SER A 93 -19.53 -8.52 -4.27
CA SER A 93 -18.70 -8.45 -3.07
C SER A 93 -17.97 -7.13 -2.94
N THR A 94 -17.66 -6.77 -1.69
CA THR A 94 -16.75 -5.69 -1.33
C THR A 94 -15.64 -6.20 -0.45
N ARG A 95 -14.49 -5.50 -0.48
CA ARG A 95 -13.34 -5.78 0.38
C ARG A 95 -13.15 -4.66 1.39
N LEU A 96 -13.17 -5.02 2.65
CA LEU A 96 -12.91 -4.11 3.75
C LEU A 96 -11.55 -4.44 4.36
N ARG A 97 -10.73 -3.43 4.60
CA ARG A 97 -9.40 -3.55 5.20
C ARG A 97 -9.41 -2.85 6.54
N ILE A 98 -9.06 -3.56 7.59
CA ILE A 98 -9.04 -3.02 8.95
C ILE A 98 -7.59 -2.76 9.32
N VAL A 99 -7.29 -1.50 9.61
CA VAL A 99 -5.93 -1.00 9.86
C VAL A 99 -5.93 -0.27 11.20
N PRO A 100 -5.24 -0.82 12.23
CA PRO A 100 -5.14 -0.19 13.55
C PRO A 100 -4.26 1.07 13.51
N ASP A 101 -4.24 1.81 14.60
CA ASP A 101 -3.28 2.90 14.80
C ASP A 101 -1.85 2.34 14.94
N LEU A 102 -0.84 3.21 14.73
CA LEU A 102 0.57 2.85 14.90
C LEU A 102 0.89 2.46 16.37
N PRO A 103 1.91 1.63 16.64
CA PRO A 103 2.91 1.09 15.71
C PRO A 103 2.49 -0.22 15.03
N TRP A 104 3.11 -0.51 13.89
CA TRP A 104 2.93 -1.78 13.16
C TRP A 104 4.25 -2.52 13.02
N LYS A 105 4.15 -3.87 13.00
CA LYS A 105 5.28 -4.77 12.74
C LYS A 105 4.81 -5.95 11.89
N PHE A 106 5.56 -6.27 10.84
CA PHE A 106 5.30 -7.40 9.94
C PHE A 106 6.60 -8.19 9.75
N THR A 107 6.59 -9.44 10.20
CA THR A 107 7.71 -10.39 10.06
C THR A 107 7.43 -11.44 8.98
N PHE A 108 6.19 -11.56 8.51
CA PHE A 108 5.71 -12.52 7.50
C PHE A 108 5.78 -14.00 7.91
N ASP A 109 6.29 -14.36 9.09
CA ASP A 109 6.54 -15.73 9.52
C ASP A 109 5.33 -16.66 9.44
N ASP A 110 4.14 -16.16 9.76
CA ASP A 110 2.90 -16.93 9.76
C ASP A 110 2.03 -16.68 8.51
N LEU A 111 2.57 -16.02 7.49
CA LEU A 111 1.81 -15.62 6.31
C LEU A 111 2.12 -16.49 5.10
N LYS A 112 1.08 -16.92 4.40
CA LYS A 112 1.18 -17.57 3.08
C LYS A 112 1.12 -16.58 1.93
N ASP A 113 0.41 -15.48 2.15
CA ASP A 113 0.19 -14.41 1.18
C ASP A 113 0.49 -13.04 1.81
N PRO A 114 0.80 -12.02 1.02
CA PRO A 114 0.92 -10.65 1.53
C PRO A 114 -0.34 -10.23 2.30
N PRO A 115 -0.22 -9.39 3.35
CA PRO A 115 -1.35 -8.99 4.19
C PRO A 115 -2.54 -8.49 3.37
N LEU A 116 -3.75 -8.96 3.70
CA LEU A 116 -4.98 -8.56 3.00
C LEU A 116 -5.27 -7.06 3.18
N SER A 117 -4.87 -6.49 4.32
CA SER A 117 -4.98 -5.07 4.61
C SER A 117 -4.12 -4.17 3.72
N TRP A 118 -3.09 -4.70 3.06
CA TRP A 118 -2.23 -3.92 2.20
C TRP A 118 -2.82 -3.77 0.79
N VAL A 119 -2.87 -2.54 0.31
CA VAL A 119 -3.36 -2.23 -1.04
C VAL A 119 -2.25 -2.44 -2.07
N GLY A 120 -2.54 -3.20 -3.12
CA GLY A 120 -1.62 -3.46 -4.23
C GLY A 120 -0.56 -4.56 -3.98
N ALA A 121 -0.39 -5.06 -2.75
CA ALA A 121 0.66 -6.02 -2.43
C ALA A 121 0.51 -7.34 -3.20
N ARG A 122 -0.67 -7.96 -3.16
CA ARG A 122 -0.92 -9.30 -3.73
C ARG A 122 -0.80 -9.40 -5.25
N TYR A 123 -0.76 -8.28 -5.96
CA TYR A 123 -0.59 -8.28 -7.42
C TYR A 123 0.84 -8.47 -7.88
N ARG A 124 1.81 -8.17 -7.02
CA ARG A 124 3.23 -8.08 -7.39
C ARG A 124 4.17 -8.77 -6.42
N HIS A 125 3.66 -9.24 -5.29
CA HIS A 125 4.44 -9.86 -4.27
C HIS A 125 3.86 -11.21 -3.88
N VAL A 126 4.73 -12.08 -3.43
CA VAL A 126 4.43 -13.37 -2.81
C VAL A 126 5.24 -13.50 -1.52
N ILE A 127 4.88 -14.44 -0.66
CA ILE A 127 5.73 -14.82 0.47
C ILE A 127 6.61 -15.99 0.01
N LYS A 128 7.92 -15.85 0.16
CA LYS A 128 8.92 -16.89 -0.10
C LYS A 128 9.82 -17.08 1.10
N GLU A 129 10.28 -18.30 1.32
CA GLU A 129 11.35 -18.58 2.28
C GLU A 129 12.69 -18.14 1.68
N ILE A 130 13.39 -17.27 2.40
CA ILE A 130 14.70 -16.73 2.04
C ILE A 130 15.61 -16.88 3.25
N ASP A 131 16.71 -17.63 3.10
CA ASP A 131 17.66 -17.94 4.17
C ASP A 131 16.99 -18.58 5.42
N GLY A 132 15.92 -19.35 5.22
CA GLY A 132 15.19 -20.02 6.30
C GLY A 132 14.15 -19.18 7.02
N SER A 133 13.82 -17.98 6.51
CA SER A 133 12.75 -17.11 7.02
C SER A 133 11.82 -16.65 5.90
N PRO A 134 10.50 -16.61 6.11
CA PRO A 134 9.55 -16.05 5.15
C PRO A 134 9.81 -14.56 4.93
N ALA A 135 9.80 -14.13 3.68
CA ALA A 135 9.98 -12.73 3.30
C ALA A 135 9.00 -12.31 2.20
N LEU A 136 8.58 -11.06 2.23
CA LEU A 136 7.81 -10.46 1.15
C LEU A 136 8.70 -10.31 -0.09
N THR A 137 8.38 -11.05 -1.13
CA THR A 137 9.20 -11.16 -2.34
C THR A 137 8.50 -10.51 -3.52
N LYS A 138 9.14 -9.53 -4.16
CA LYS A 138 8.79 -9.09 -5.50
C LYS A 138 9.57 -9.92 -6.49
N ILE A 139 8.89 -10.88 -7.10
CA ILE A 139 9.48 -11.75 -8.12
C ILE A 139 9.72 -11.00 -9.43
N THR A 140 10.73 -11.43 -10.19
CA THR A 140 10.88 -11.00 -11.57
C THR A 140 9.65 -11.39 -12.37
N THR A 141 9.16 -10.49 -13.21
CA THR A 141 7.99 -10.69 -14.05
C THR A 141 8.27 -10.14 -15.43
N ILE A 142 7.32 -10.28 -16.33
CA ILE A 142 7.37 -9.64 -17.66
C ILE A 142 7.74 -8.14 -17.52
N PRO A 143 8.41 -7.54 -18.51
CA PRO A 143 8.93 -6.16 -18.43
C PRO A 143 7.96 -5.11 -17.91
N LYS A 144 6.69 -5.20 -18.28
CA LYS A 144 5.62 -4.30 -17.80
C LYS A 144 5.30 -4.43 -16.32
N GLY A 145 5.78 -5.49 -15.66
CA GLY A 145 5.57 -5.78 -14.25
C GLY A 145 6.75 -5.41 -13.35
N ALA A 146 7.80 -4.75 -13.85
CA ALA A 146 9.01 -4.48 -13.10
C ALA A 146 8.77 -3.65 -11.82
N ARG A 147 7.95 -2.62 -11.91
CA ARG A 147 7.62 -1.75 -10.76
C ARG A 147 6.50 -2.33 -9.92
N SER A 148 6.65 -2.22 -8.61
CA SER A 148 5.63 -2.57 -7.63
C SER A 148 5.46 -1.49 -6.58
N ARG A 149 4.28 -1.43 -5.99
CA ARG A 149 3.96 -0.62 -4.82
C ARG A 149 2.99 -1.39 -3.95
N ALA A 150 3.16 -1.24 -2.64
CA ALA A 150 2.22 -1.71 -1.65
C ALA A 150 1.98 -0.59 -0.64
N TRP A 151 0.73 -0.33 -0.29
CA TRP A 151 0.34 0.68 0.67
C TRP A 151 -0.23 0.00 1.90
N MET A 152 0.16 0.44 3.10
CA MET A 152 -0.08 -0.31 4.33
C MET A 152 -1.15 0.29 5.24
N GLY A 153 -1.59 1.54 5.00
CA GLY A 153 -2.50 2.19 5.91
C GLY A 153 -3.30 3.33 5.31
N HIS A 154 -3.93 4.09 6.18
CA HIS A 154 -4.71 5.26 5.82
C HIS A 154 -3.84 6.36 5.21
N SER A 155 -4.42 7.14 4.30
CA SER A 155 -3.71 8.21 3.59
C SER A 155 -3.54 9.50 4.41
N ASP A 156 -4.14 9.57 5.58
CA ASP A 156 -4.08 10.71 6.52
C ASP A 156 -3.01 10.56 7.60
N LEU A 157 -2.24 9.46 7.58
CA LEU A 157 -1.14 9.24 8.51
C LEU A 157 -0.05 10.29 8.34
N LYS A 158 0.47 10.78 9.47
CA LYS A 158 1.46 11.85 9.56
C LYS A 158 2.62 11.43 10.47
N GLU A 159 3.78 12.06 10.26
CA GLU A 159 4.93 12.05 11.17
C GLU A 159 5.29 10.66 11.68
N TYR A 160 5.63 9.79 10.75
CA TYR A 160 6.03 8.43 11.06
C TYR A 160 7.37 8.06 10.42
N THR A 161 7.98 7.07 11.03
CA THR A 161 9.16 6.37 10.52
C THR A 161 8.76 5.00 10.03
N ILE A 162 9.17 4.65 8.82
CA ILE A 162 9.08 3.30 8.28
C ILE A 162 10.48 2.70 8.20
N SER A 163 10.61 1.43 8.56
CA SER A 163 11.85 0.67 8.40
C SER A 163 11.57 -0.74 7.91
N ALA A 164 12.54 -1.35 7.24
CA ALA A 164 12.46 -2.74 6.78
C ALA A 164 13.85 -3.31 6.56
N ASP A 165 13.98 -4.62 6.66
CA ASP A 165 15.11 -5.34 6.10
C ASP A 165 14.88 -5.50 4.61
N ALA A 166 15.91 -5.25 3.81
CA ALA A 166 15.88 -5.27 2.36
C ALA A 166 17.05 -6.07 1.78
N ARG A 167 16.76 -6.88 0.77
CA ARG A 167 17.76 -7.67 0.04
C ARG A 167 17.40 -7.72 -1.44
N GLY A 168 18.37 -7.74 -2.31
CA GLY A 168 18.18 -7.90 -3.74
C GLY A 168 19.04 -9.00 -4.31
N SER A 169 18.49 -9.75 -5.28
CA SER A 169 19.21 -10.75 -6.06
C SER A 169 19.17 -10.39 -7.54
N ARG A 170 20.28 -10.61 -8.24
CA ARG A 170 20.33 -10.52 -9.70
C ARG A 170 19.73 -11.77 -10.33
N MET A 171 18.92 -11.57 -11.35
CA MET A 171 18.53 -12.64 -12.27
C MET A 171 19.24 -12.49 -13.62
N SER A 172 19.87 -11.31 -13.83
CA SER A 172 20.76 -10.97 -14.94
C SER A 172 21.81 -9.97 -14.44
N ASP A 173 22.09 -8.90 -15.18
CA ASP A 173 23.17 -7.95 -14.86
C ASP A 173 22.82 -6.90 -13.81
N LYS A 174 21.54 -6.76 -13.44
CA LYS A 174 21.07 -5.63 -12.63
C LYS A 174 20.57 -6.07 -11.26
N LEU A 175 20.91 -5.29 -10.24
CA LEU A 175 20.23 -5.33 -8.95
C LEU A 175 18.92 -4.56 -9.02
N PRO A 176 17.91 -4.94 -8.20
CA PRO A 176 16.65 -4.20 -8.13
C PRO A 176 16.81 -2.84 -7.45
N ASP A 177 15.84 -1.94 -7.65
CA ASP A 177 15.65 -0.80 -6.76
C ASP A 177 14.66 -1.20 -5.67
N ILE A 178 14.96 -0.86 -4.42
CA ILE A 178 14.15 -1.19 -3.24
C ILE A 178 13.86 0.09 -2.47
N GLY A 179 12.59 0.36 -2.16
CA GLY A 179 12.23 1.62 -1.53
C GLY A 179 11.22 1.52 -0.40
N LEU A 180 11.39 2.42 0.56
CA LEU A 180 10.41 2.72 1.60
C LEU A 180 9.69 4.03 1.27
N THR A 181 8.37 4.01 1.35
CA THR A 181 7.54 5.17 0.98
C THR A 181 6.91 5.79 2.22
N GLY A 182 7.04 7.09 2.36
CA GLY A 182 6.42 7.87 3.43
C GLY A 182 6.05 9.28 2.96
N HIS A 183 4.87 9.79 3.30
CA HIS A 183 4.39 11.12 2.92
C HIS A 183 4.48 11.44 1.42
N GLY A 184 4.35 10.42 0.56
CA GLY A 184 4.50 10.61 -0.89
C GLY A 184 5.96 10.76 -1.37
N TYR A 185 6.93 10.51 -0.50
CA TYR A 185 8.36 10.40 -0.82
C TYR A 185 8.81 8.96 -0.78
N VAL A 186 9.95 8.68 -1.38
CA VAL A 186 10.59 7.35 -1.40
C VAL A 186 12.04 7.50 -1.00
N LEU A 187 12.46 6.76 0.01
CA LEU A 187 13.85 6.41 0.21
C LEU A 187 14.15 5.21 -0.71
N ASP A 188 14.97 5.41 -1.72
CA ASP A 188 15.22 4.44 -2.79
C ASP A 188 16.67 3.94 -2.75
N LEU A 189 16.86 2.67 -2.47
CA LEU A 189 18.13 1.96 -2.59
C LEU A 189 18.24 1.45 -4.02
N MET A 190 19.00 2.17 -4.85
CA MET A 190 19.06 1.97 -6.27
C MET A 190 20.14 0.94 -6.65
N GLY A 191 19.70 -0.11 -7.34
CA GLY A 191 20.58 -1.23 -7.66
C GLY A 191 21.56 -0.95 -8.80
N GLU A 192 21.07 -0.40 -9.90
CA GLU A 192 21.90 -0.16 -11.08
C GLU A 192 22.90 0.99 -10.90
N SER A 193 22.48 2.06 -10.24
CA SER A 193 23.31 3.25 -10.04
C SER A 193 24.12 3.24 -8.75
N GLN A 194 23.94 2.24 -7.87
CA GLN A 194 24.64 2.11 -6.59
C GLN A 194 24.57 3.40 -5.76
N GLN A 195 23.34 3.84 -5.50
CA GLN A 195 23.03 5.09 -4.81
C GLN A 195 21.86 4.91 -3.84
N VAL A 196 21.82 5.73 -2.82
CA VAL A 196 20.62 5.97 -2.01
C VAL A 196 20.07 7.35 -2.35
N GLN A 197 18.79 7.42 -2.67
CA GLN A 197 18.14 8.67 -3.05
C GLN A 197 16.85 8.88 -2.27
N ILE A 198 16.58 10.13 -1.88
CA ILE A 198 15.23 10.57 -1.50
C ILE A 198 14.62 11.30 -2.68
N ARG A 199 13.44 10.88 -3.10
CA ARG A 199 12.69 11.49 -4.21
C ARG A 199 11.20 11.47 -3.93
N THR A 200 10.42 12.21 -4.69
CA THR A 200 8.96 12.02 -4.68
C THR A 200 8.60 10.65 -5.26
N TRP A 201 7.49 10.09 -4.82
CA TRP A 201 7.01 8.79 -5.33
C TRP A 201 6.68 8.81 -6.83
N SER A 202 6.37 9.99 -7.37
CA SER A 202 6.13 10.22 -8.79
C SER A 202 7.35 10.87 -9.42
N ALA A 203 7.87 10.28 -10.50
CA ALA A 203 8.97 10.87 -11.26
C ALA A 203 8.64 12.23 -11.91
N GLN A 204 7.37 12.58 -11.97
CA GLN A 204 6.87 13.85 -12.53
C GLN A 204 6.86 14.98 -11.49
N LEU A 205 6.82 14.64 -10.20
CA LEU A 205 6.93 15.60 -9.11
C LEU A 205 8.37 15.62 -8.63
N ARG A 206 8.93 16.79 -8.43
CA ARG A 206 10.28 16.97 -7.90
C ARG A 206 10.20 17.67 -6.56
N ILE A 207 11.11 17.31 -5.66
CA ILE A 207 11.33 18.06 -4.42
C ILE A 207 11.71 19.47 -4.82
N LYS A 208 10.96 20.45 -4.34
CA LYS A 208 11.22 21.87 -4.59
C LYS A 208 12.23 22.35 -3.55
N ARG A 209 13.41 22.75 -4.04
CA ARG A 209 14.58 23.24 -3.31
C ARG A 209 15.29 22.20 -2.44
N GLY A 210 16.60 22.30 -2.39
CA GLY A 210 17.46 21.48 -1.57
C GLY A 210 17.81 20.11 -2.16
N ASN A 211 17.80 19.95 -3.48
CA ASN A 211 18.23 18.71 -4.16
C ASN A 211 19.70 18.36 -3.92
N GLU A 212 20.50 19.28 -3.37
CA GLU A 212 21.85 18.99 -2.93
C GLU A 212 21.79 18.09 -1.70
N GLY A 213 22.30 16.87 -1.84
CA GLY A 213 22.28 15.87 -0.77
C GLY A 213 21.12 14.89 -0.77
N SER A 214 20.14 15.03 -1.66
CA SER A 214 19.06 14.05 -1.79
C SER A 214 19.46 12.74 -2.47
N THR A 215 20.68 12.66 -2.97
CA THR A 215 21.27 11.46 -3.58
C THR A 215 22.72 11.31 -3.14
N VAL A 216 23.10 10.14 -2.67
CA VAL A 216 24.45 9.80 -2.25
C VAL A 216 24.91 8.49 -2.85
N PRO A 217 26.19 8.34 -3.21
CA PRO A 217 26.75 7.03 -3.58
C PRO A 217 26.61 6.05 -2.42
N PHE A 218 26.19 4.84 -2.74
CA PHE A 218 26.06 3.77 -1.75
C PHE A 218 26.25 2.43 -2.45
N GLU A 219 27.41 1.82 -2.27
CA GLU A 219 27.71 0.50 -2.81
C GLU A 219 27.04 -0.57 -1.94
N TRP A 220 26.18 -1.38 -2.53
CA TRP A 220 25.54 -2.49 -1.87
C TRP A 220 25.63 -3.77 -2.71
N LYS A 221 25.57 -4.90 -2.03
CA LYS A 221 25.86 -6.22 -2.61
C LYS A 221 24.56 -7.00 -2.77
N GLU A 222 24.52 -7.81 -3.85
CA GLU A 222 23.49 -8.82 -3.98
C GLU A 222 23.54 -9.82 -2.82
N ASP A 223 22.41 -10.44 -2.56
CA ASP A 223 22.25 -11.48 -1.55
C ASP A 223 22.70 -11.11 -0.13
N THR A 224 22.76 -9.81 0.14
CA THR A 224 23.11 -9.24 1.44
C THR A 224 21.90 -8.48 2.00
N TRP A 225 21.58 -8.73 3.27
CA TRP A 225 20.53 -8.02 3.95
C TRP A 225 21.01 -6.67 4.47
N TYR A 226 20.24 -5.64 4.14
CA TYR A 226 20.42 -4.26 4.63
C TYR A 226 19.22 -3.86 5.45
N ARG A 227 19.42 -3.08 6.50
CA ARG A 227 18.31 -2.38 7.19
C ARG A 227 18.15 -1.02 6.54
N MET A 228 16.91 -0.67 6.21
CA MET A 228 16.52 0.64 5.71
C MET A 228 15.64 1.32 6.74
N LYS A 229 15.79 2.65 6.90
CA LYS A 229 14.96 3.46 7.78
C LYS A 229 14.68 4.81 7.12
N PHE A 230 13.41 5.17 7.02
CA PHE A 230 12.96 6.42 6.41
C PHE A 230 12.03 7.16 7.36
N ARG A 231 12.44 8.35 7.78
CA ARG A 231 11.70 9.25 8.67
C ARG A 231 11.28 10.49 7.91
N VAL A 232 10.04 10.91 8.09
CA VAL A 232 9.49 12.16 7.57
C VAL A 232 8.91 12.94 8.74
N ASP A 233 9.41 14.17 8.92
CA ASP A 233 8.91 15.14 9.89
C ASP A 233 8.34 16.34 9.13
N ILE A 234 7.31 16.96 9.67
CA ILE A 234 6.74 18.21 9.13
C ILE A 234 7.07 19.33 10.12
N GLU A 235 7.96 20.21 9.71
CA GLU A 235 8.28 21.42 10.50
C GLU A 235 7.28 22.52 10.13
N SER A 236 6.73 23.17 11.12
CA SER A 236 5.76 24.27 10.99
C SER A 236 4.42 23.88 10.38
N GLU A 237 3.42 24.68 10.67
CA GLU A 237 2.08 24.53 10.09
C GLU A 237 1.97 25.23 8.73
N PRO A 238 1.07 24.79 7.85
CA PRO A 238 0.78 25.52 6.61
C PRO A 238 0.42 27.00 6.88
N PRO A 239 0.83 27.95 5.99
CA PRO A 239 1.47 27.73 4.70
C PRO A 239 3.00 27.59 4.73
N ALA A 240 3.64 27.65 5.89
CA ALA A 240 5.09 27.59 6.04
C ALA A 240 5.62 26.17 6.32
N ALA A 241 4.82 25.15 6.10
CA ALA A 241 5.21 23.76 6.36
C ALA A 241 6.38 23.32 5.47
N VAL A 242 7.31 22.58 6.05
CA VAL A 242 8.47 22.01 5.37
C VAL A 242 8.59 20.53 5.77
N ALA A 243 8.70 19.65 4.80
CA ALA A 243 9.05 18.26 5.09
C ALA A 243 10.57 18.14 5.28
N VAL A 244 10.97 17.51 6.37
CA VAL A 244 12.34 17.11 6.63
C VAL A 244 12.43 15.60 6.47
N LEU A 245 13.18 15.18 5.47
CA LEU A 245 13.26 13.80 5.00
C LEU A 245 14.62 13.23 5.39
N ARG A 246 14.65 12.11 6.08
CA ARG A 246 15.88 11.48 6.58
C ARG A 246 15.88 9.99 6.28
N GLY A 247 16.90 9.50 5.61
CA GLY A 247 17.06 8.10 5.24
C GLY A 247 18.38 7.51 5.73
N LYS A 248 18.31 6.26 6.22
CA LYS A 248 19.46 5.43 6.54
C LYS A 248 19.40 4.11 5.80
N VAL A 249 20.56 3.62 5.38
CA VAL A 249 20.76 2.26 4.88
C VAL A 249 22.06 1.74 5.44
N TRP A 250 22.06 0.52 6.00
CA TRP A 250 23.27 -0.12 6.55
C TRP A 250 23.12 -1.65 6.52
N PRO A 251 24.22 -2.42 6.54
CA PRO A 251 24.14 -3.88 6.67
C PRO A 251 23.34 -4.27 7.91
N ARG A 252 22.34 -5.17 7.77
CA ARG A 252 21.41 -5.53 8.85
C ARG A 252 22.09 -6.00 10.14
N ASP A 253 23.21 -6.71 9.99
CA ASP A 253 23.93 -7.30 11.12
C ASP A 253 24.91 -6.33 11.80
N GLU A 254 24.96 -5.08 11.32
CA GLU A 254 25.75 -4.01 11.92
C GLU A 254 24.87 -3.08 12.78
N PRO A 255 25.45 -2.39 13.76
CA PRO A 255 24.73 -1.40 14.56
C PRO A 255 24.17 -0.26 13.70
N GLU A 256 22.99 0.26 14.06
CA GLU A 256 22.44 1.44 13.38
C GLU A 256 23.44 2.62 13.44
N PRO A 257 23.81 3.21 12.29
CA PRO A 257 24.71 4.36 12.26
C PRO A 257 24.05 5.57 12.93
N LYS A 258 24.86 6.40 13.60
CA LYS A 258 24.35 7.64 14.22
C LYS A 258 23.85 8.63 13.18
N GLU A 259 24.63 8.81 12.13
CA GLU A 259 24.34 9.78 11.08
C GLU A 259 23.32 9.25 10.06
N TRP A 260 22.54 10.15 9.48
CA TRP A 260 21.66 9.83 8.37
C TRP A 260 22.47 9.68 7.08
N THR A 261 22.20 8.62 6.32
CA THR A 261 22.87 8.36 5.03
C THR A 261 22.53 9.47 4.02
N VAL A 262 21.28 9.89 4.00
CA VAL A 262 20.78 10.90 3.07
C VAL A 262 19.71 11.74 3.76
N THR A 263 19.68 13.04 3.44
CA THR A 263 18.66 13.97 3.94
C THR A 263 18.14 14.84 2.80
N ALA A 264 16.91 15.30 2.90
CA ALA A 264 16.34 16.28 1.99
C ALA A 264 15.31 17.15 2.70
N ARG A 265 14.97 18.29 2.11
CA ARG A 265 13.91 19.20 2.58
C ARG A 265 12.99 19.53 1.42
N ASP A 266 11.71 19.63 1.68
CA ASP A 266 10.71 20.05 0.70
C ASP A 266 9.85 21.18 1.28
N GLU A 267 9.90 22.36 0.66
CA GLU A 267 9.13 23.55 1.06
C GLU A 267 7.69 23.55 0.53
N SER A 268 7.29 22.50 -0.16
CA SER A 268 5.91 22.29 -0.62
C SER A 268 5.48 20.86 -0.32
N PRO A 269 5.44 20.48 0.98
CA PRO A 269 5.35 19.08 1.38
C PRO A 269 3.97 18.45 1.16
N ASN A 270 3.98 17.13 0.98
CA ASN A 270 2.81 16.33 1.28
C ASN A 270 2.70 16.19 2.80
N LEU A 271 1.57 16.59 3.36
CA LEU A 271 1.37 16.63 4.81
C LEU A 271 0.96 15.29 5.41
N ALA A 272 0.45 14.38 4.62
CA ALA A 272 0.03 13.06 5.04
C ALA A 272 0.08 12.06 3.88
N SER A 273 0.27 10.80 4.15
CA SER A 273 0.13 9.69 3.19
C SER A 273 0.21 8.35 3.91
N SER A 274 -0.29 7.31 3.26
CA SER A 274 -0.05 5.93 3.67
C SER A 274 1.44 5.58 3.59
N PRO A 275 2.03 4.90 4.59
CA PRO A 275 3.32 4.25 4.43
C PRO A 275 3.24 3.13 3.41
N GLY A 276 4.37 2.84 2.75
CA GLY A 276 4.36 1.83 1.71
C GLY A 276 5.73 1.32 1.33
N LEU A 277 5.72 0.36 0.44
CA LEU A 277 6.90 -0.27 -0.15
C LEU A 277 6.94 -0.01 -1.65
N TYR A 278 8.12 0.20 -2.15
CA TYR A 278 8.40 0.37 -3.57
C TYR A 278 9.43 -0.66 -4.04
N GLY A 279 9.28 -1.13 -5.25
CA GLY A 279 10.27 -1.98 -5.89
C GLY A 279 10.30 -1.78 -7.40
N ASN A 280 11.50 -1.93 -7.97
CA ASN A 280 11.70 -2.02 -9.41
C ASN A 280 12.66 -3.19 -9.68
N ALA A 281 12.11 -4.33 -10.03
CA ALA A 281 12.82 -5.60 -10.18
C ALA A 281 12.60 -6.17 -11.58
N LYS A 282 13.19 -5.52 -12.58
CA LYS A 282 13.30 -6.06 -13.93
C LYS A 282 14.54 -6.95 -13.99
N ASP A 283 14.35 -8.21 -14.31
CA ASP A 283 15.45 -9.21 -14.35
C ASP A 283 16.22 -9.30 -13.02
N ALA A 284 15.48 -9.17 -11.91
CA ALA A 284 15.97 -9.23 -10.55
C ALA A 284 14.84 -9.65 -9.61
N GLU A 285 15.16 -10.03 -8.39
CA GLU A 285 14.18 -10.18 -7.29
C GLU A 285 14.57 -9.25 -6.14
N LEU A 286 13.60 -8.81 -5.39
CA LEU A 286 13.80 -8.11 -4.12
C LEU A 286 12.99 -8.75 -3.01
N TYR A 287 13.54 -8.67 -1.82
CA TYR A 287 13.01 -9.27 -0.61
C TYR A 287 12.94 -8.21 0.48
N LEU A 288 11.84 -8.22 1.22
CA LEU A 288 11.60 -7.32 2.34
C LEU A 288 11.12 -8.15 3.54
N ASP A 289 11.66 -7.83 4.69
CA ASP A 289 11.30 -8.47 5.95
C ASP A 289 11.33 -7.44 7.09
N ASN A 290 10.82 -7.83 8.27
CA ASN A 290 10.83 -6.99 9.48
C ASN A 290 10.37 -5.56 9.21
N VAL A 291 9.26 -5.40 8.46
CA VAL A 291 8.70 -4.08 8.16
C VAL A 291 8.06 -3.50 9.41
N GLU A 292 8.48 -2.30 9.79
CA GLU A 292 7.97 -1.61 10.96
C GLU A 292 7.56 -0.18 10.58
N VAL A 293 6.44 0.27 11.15
CA VAL A 293 5.98 1.66 11.05
C VAL A 293 5.64 2.15 12.44
N ALA A 294 6.23 3.25 12.85
CA ALA A 294 5.98 3.85 14.15
C ALA A 294 5.82 5.37 14.04
N ALA A 295 5.01 5.96 14.90
CA ALA A 295 4.94 7.41 15.00
C ALA A 295 6.32 7.97 15.39
N ASN A 296 6.66 9.14 14.85
CA ASN A 296 7.89 9.82 15.26
C ASN A 296 7.81 10.20 16.75
N PRO A 297 8.91 10.11 17.51
CA PRO A 297 8.91 10.65 18.86
C PRO A 297 8.59 12.14 18.81
N ALA A 298 7.79 12.61 19.76
CA ALA A 298 7.64 14.05 20.02
C ALA A 298 9.00 14.62 20.41
N ASP A 299 9.41 15.70 19.79
CA ASP A 299 10.64 16.42 20.13
C ASP A 299 10.51 17.13 21.48
#